data_fc1528b028e54bc32bbc729d7e483817
#
_entry.id   fc1528b028e54bc32bbc729d7e483817
#
_cell.length_a   1.000
_cell.length_b   1.000
_cell.length_c   1.000
_cell.angle_alpha   90.00
_cell.angle_beta   90.00
_cell.angle_gamma   90.00
#
_symmetry.space_group_name_H-M   'P 1'
#
loop_
_entity.id
_entity.type
_entity.pdbx_description
1 polymer ?
#
loop_
_entity_poly.entity_id
_entity_poly.type
_entity_poly.pdbx_seq_one_letter_code
_entity_poly.pdbx_strand_id
1 'polypeptide(L)'
;MGIIVIEAEGNEVINPKIYNVVTGEYLYFEGLTLNDGDILTVNTNIGEENAVVHRVETSQDESVVGTLSAGSEFLKIKQGSSYYAYDVESGENSINIYMKYSEEYFNIKGM
;
A
#
# COMPACT_ATOMS: atom_id res chain seq x y z
N MET A 1 14.31 -4.11 -5.69
CA MET A 1 13.66 -4.74 -4.53
C MET A 1 12.73 -3.75 -3.86
N GLY A 2 11.51 -4.11 -3.62
CA GLY A 2 10.57 -3.17 -3.04
C GLY A 2 9.47 -3.82 -2.22
N ILE A 3 9.22 -3.26 -1.05
CA ILE A 3 8.12 -3.63 -0.16
C ILE A 3 7.36 -2.36 0.17
N ILE A 4 6.03 -2.44 0.11
CA ILE A 4 5.15 -1.34 0.54
C ILE A 4 4.35 -1.86 1.71
N VAL A 5 4.32 -1.11 2.80
CA VAL A 5 3.53 -1.45 3.99
C VAL A 5 2.51 -0.34 4.23
N ILE A 6 1.25 -0.72 4.31
CA ILE A 6 0.15 0.21 4.58
C ILE A 6 -0.53 -0.23 5.88
N GLU A 7 -0.57 0.66 6.86
CA GLU A 7 -1.19 0.39 8.16
C GLU A 7 -2.39 1.30 8.36
N ALA A 8 -3.50 0.73 8.85
CA ALA A 8 -4.63 1.51 9.35
C ALA A 8 -4.43 1.70 10.84
N GLU A 9 -4.40 2.94 11.31
CA GLU A 9 -4.12 3.27 12.69
C GLU A 9 -5.13 4.28 13.23
N GLY A 10 -5.97 3.82 14.13
CA GLY A 10 -6.96 4.64 14.80
C GLY A 10 -8.35 4.60 14.17
N ASN A 11 -8.45 4.25 12.90
CA ASN A 11 -9.72 4.13 12.20
C ASN A 11 -9.54 3.26 10.95
N GLU A 12 -10.61 2.97 10.24
CA GLU A 12 -10.52 2.19 9.00
C GLU A 12 -9.98 3.03 7.85
N VAL A 13 -9.37 2.33 6.89
CA VAL A 13 -8.88 2.91 5.64
C VAL A 13 -9.56 2.19 4.49
N ILE A 14 -10.19 2.95 3.60
CA ILE A 14 -10.97 2.40 2.49
C ILE A 14 -10.32 2.76 1.16
N ASN A 15 -10.12 1.75 0.33
CA ASN A 15 -9.63 1.87 -1.05
C ASN A 15 -8.32 2.67 -1.16
N PRO A 16 -7.24 2.18 -0.55
CA PRO A 16 -5.96 2.88 -0.64
C PRO A 16 -5.37 2.79 -2.06
N LYS A 17 -4.74 3.88 -2.46
CA LYS A 17 -4.06 4.00 -3.75
C LYS A 17 -2.69 4.60 -3.52
N ILE A 18 -1.67 4.02 -4.13
CA ILE A 18 -0.31 4.55 -4.12
C ILE A 18 0.10 4.81 -5.55
N TYR A 19 0.72 5.94 -5.82
CA TYR A 19 1.12 6.26 -7.17
C TYR A 19 2.46 6.98 -7.22
N ASN A 20 3.12 6.84 -8.36
CA ASN A 20 4.33 7.57 -8.69
C ASN A 20 3.91 8.90 -9.31
N VAL A 21 4.26 10.01 -8.66
CA VAL A 21 3.83 11.35 -9.10
C VAL A 21 4.48 11.78 -10.41
N VAL A 22 5.58 11.15 -10.81
CA VAL A 22 6.29 11.47 -12.04
C VAL A 22 5.73 10.70 -13.23
N THR A 23 5.53 9.39 -13.08
CA THR A 23 5.11 8.52 -14.18
C THR A 23 3.60 8.33 -14.25
N GLY A 24 2.88 8.55 -13.16
CA GLY A 24 1.45 8.28 -13.08
C GLY A 24 1.10 6.81 -12.86
N GLU A 25 2.09 5.92 -12.79
CA GLU A 25 1.86 4.52 -12.45
C GLU A 25 1.27 4.40 -11.05
N TYR A 26 0.37 3.44 -10.85
CA TYR A 26 -0.33 3.33 -9.57
C TYR A 26 -0.67 1.88 -9.21
N LEU A 27 -0.86 1.68 -7.89
CA LEU A 27 -1.49 0.51 -7.29
C LEU A 27 -2.75 1.00 -6.59
N TYR A 28 -3.89 0.58 -7.07
CA TYR A 28 -5.18 1.00 -6.50
C TYR A 28 -5.98 -0.22 -6.05
N PHE A 29 -6.19 -0.33 -4.74
CA PHE A 29 -6.96 -1.39 -4.13
C PHE A 29 -8.42 -0.95 -4.04
N GLU A 30 -9.20 -1.29 -5.07
CA GLU A 30 -10.60 -0.93 -5.15
C GLU A 30 -11.45 -2.03 -4.51
N GLY A 31 -12.23 -1.67 -3.51
CA GLY A 31 -13.02 -2.64 -2.77
C GLY A 31 -12.32 -3.23 -1.56
N LEU A 32 -11.21 -2.63 -1.13
CA LEU A 32 -10.48 -3.07 0.05
C LEU A 32 -10.73 -2.13 1.23
N THR A 33 -11.08 -2.70 2.38
CA THR A 33 -11.15 -1.98 3.65
C THR A 33 -10.12 -2.57 4.60
N LEU A 34 -9.26 -1.72 5.13
CA LEU A 34 -8.37 -2.07 6.23
C LEU A 34 -9.01 -1.56 7.52
N ASN A 35 -9.28 -2.46 8.46
CA ASN A 35 -9.80 -2.08 9.77
C ASN A 35 -8.66 -1.57 10.64
N ASP A 36 -8.98 -0.82 11.68
CA ASP A 36 -7.98 -0.32 12.62
C ASP A 36 -7.06 -1.45 13.09
N GLY A 37 -5.76 -1.29 12.86
CA GLY A 37 -4.74 -2.27 13.20
C GLY A 37 -4.35 -3.22 12.08
N ASP A 38 -5.11 -3.28 10.99
CA ASP A 38 -4.77 -4.14 9.85
C ASP A 38 -3.54 -3.61 9.11
N ILE A 39 -2.72 -4.53 8.62
CA ILE A 39 -1.48 -4.20 7.91
C ILE A 39 -1.47 -4.87 6.55
N LEU A 40 -1.40 -4.07 5.50
CA LEU A 40 -1.25 -4.54 4.13
C LEU A 40 0.22 -4.49 3.75
N THR A 41 0.75 -5.60 3.28
CA THR A 41 2.12 -5.68 2.77
C THR A 41 2.09 -6.03 1.30
N VAL A 42 2.71 -5.20 0.48
CA VAL A 42 2.81 -5.41 -0.97
C VAL A 42 4.25 -5.69 -1.32
N ASN A 43 4.49 -6.83 -1.96
CA ASN A 43 5.80 -7.16 -2.50
C ASN A 43 5.81 -6.81 -3.98
N THR A 44 6.70 -5.90 -4.37
CA THR A 44 6.81 -5.43 -5.76
C THR A 44 7.98 -6.05 -6.51
N ASN A 45 8.67 -7.00 -5.93
CA ASN A 45 9.80 -7.68 -6.58
C ASN A 45 9.30 -8.53 -7.75
N ILE A 46 10.00 -8.42 -8.88
CA ILE A 46 9.63 -9.16 -10.09
C ILE A 46 9.63 -10.66 -9.80
N GLY A 47 8.52 -11.32 -10.15
CA GLY A 47 8.34 -12.76 -9.91
C GLY A 47 7.84 -13.11 -8.52
N GLU A 48 7.75 -12.13 -7.63
CA GLU A 48 7.27 -12.33 -6.26
C GLU A 48 6.11 -11.40 -5.91
N GLU A 49 5.52 -10.76 -6.90
CA GLU A 49 4.47 -9.76 -6.68
C GLU A 49 3.28 -10.36 -5.93
N ASN A 50 2.94 -9.73 -4.82
CA ASN A 50 1.76 -10.09 -4.06
C ASN A 50 1.28 -8.93 -3.20
N ALA A 51 0.08 -9.09 -2.63
CA ALA A 51 -0.48 -8.14 -1.68
C ALA A 51 -1.26 -8.93 -0.63
N VAL A 52 -0.85 -8.81 0.63
CA VAL A 52 -1.39 -9.61 1.73
C VAL A 52 -1.75 -8.69 2.88
N VAL A 53 -2.95 -8.83 3.42
CA VAL A 53 -3.37 -8.12 4.63
C VAL A 53 -3.28 -9.07 5.82
N HIS A 54 -2.60 -8.61 6.88
CA HIS A 54 -2.68 -9.26 8.17
C HIS A 54 -3.85 -8.64 8.93
N ARG A 55 -4.89 -9.42 9.17
CA ARG A 55 -6.08 -8.98 9.89
C ARG A 55 -5.86 -9.10 11.39
N VAL A 56 -5.91 -7.97 12.08
CA VAL A 56 -5.67 -7.94 13.52
C VAL A 56 -6.76 -8.71 14.29
N GLU A 57 -7.99 -8.63 13.83
CA GLU A 57 -9.14 -9.27 14.51
C GLU A 57 -9.04 -10.79 14.53
N THR A 58 -8.60 -11.40 13.44
CA THR A 58 -8.52 -12.86 13.30
C THR A 58 -7.13 -13.41 13.44
N SER A 59 -6.10 -12.56 13.44
CA SER A 59 -4.68 -12.92 13.39
C SER A 59 -4.34 -13.76 12.15
N GLN A 60 -5.08 -13.58 11.06
CA GLN A 60 -4.89 -14.33 9.81
C GLN A 60 -4.46 -13.41 8.69
N ASP A 61 -3.71 -13.98 7.75
CA ASP A 61 -3.28 -13.31 6.53
C ASP A 61 -4.27 -13.62 5.39
N GLU A 62 -4.51 -12.61 4.57
CA GLU A 62 -5.50 -12.69 3.50
C GLU A 62 -4.92 -12.03 2.24
N SER A 63 -4.91 -12.77 1.13
CA SER A 63 -4.49 -12.18 -0.15
C SER A 63 -5.54 -11.21 -0.65
N VAL A 64 -5.10 -10.02 -1.06
CA VAL A 64 -5.99 -8.98 -1.58
C VAL A 64 -5.62 -8.54 -3.00
N VAL A 65 -4.82 -9.33 -3.70
CA VAL A 65 -4.47 -9.06 -5.10
C VAL A 65 -5.73 -8.90 -5.95
N GLY A 66 -6.78 -9.64 -5.65
CA GLY A 66 -8.05 -9.57 -6.38
C GLY A 66 -8.77 -8.23 -6.25
N THR A 67 -8.38 -7.36 -5.32
CA THR A 67 -8.97 -6.03 -5.18
C THR A 67 -8.25 -4.98 -6.01
N LEU A 68 -7.13 -5.31 -6.65
CA LEU A 68 -6.42 -4.36 -7.50
C LEU A 68 -7.27 -4.01 -8.71
N SER A 69 -7.41 -2.71 -8.96
CA SER A 69 -8.16 -2.22 -10.13
C SER A 69 -7.42 -2.51 -11.42
N ALA A 70 -8.16 -2.55 -12.52
CA ALA A 70 -7.57 -2.64 -13.85
C ALA A 70 -6.63 -1.44 -14.06
N GLY A 71 -5.46 -1.67 -14.61
CA GLY A 71 -4.46 -0.63 -14.79
C GLY A 71 -3.49 -0.49 -13.64
N SER A 72 -3.73 -1.17 -12.51
CA SER A 72 -2.76 -1.17 -11.41
C SER A 72 -1.48 -1.90 -11.83
N GLU A 73 -0.34 -1.39 -11.36
CA GLU A 73 0.97 -1.98 -11.63
C GLU A 73 1.75 -2.10 -10.33
N PHE A 74 2.50 -3.20 -10.18
CA PHE A 74 3.41 -3.34 -9.05
C PHE A 74 4.58 -2.38 -9.28
N LEU A 75 4.52 -1.25 -8.60
CA LEU A 75 5.48 -0.16 -8.76
C LEU A 75 6.90 -0.61 -8.47
N LYS A 76 7.85 -0.19 -9.31
CA LYS A 76 9.27 -0.37 -9.03
C LYS A 76 9.68 0.71 -8.04
N ILE A 77 10.05 0.29 -6.83
CA ILE A 77 10.39 1.23 -5.77
C ILE A 77 11.75 1.86 -6.06
N LYS A 78 11.78 3.18 -6.03
CA LYS A 78 13.01 3.97 -6.12
C LYS A 78 13.26 4.64 -4.79
N GLN A 79 14.49 4.82 -4.45
CA GLN A 79 14.86 5.53 -3.24
C GLN A 79 14.41 6.99 -3.33
N GLY A 80 13.67 7.43 -2.33
CA GLY A 80 13.22 8.80 -2.24
C GLY A 80 11.70 8.93 -2.16
N SER A 81 11.21 9.45 -1.04
CA SER A 81 9.77 9.58 -0.78
C SER A 81 9.09 10.58 -1.70
N SER A 82 9.85 11.50 -2.32
CA SER A 82 9.28 12.54 -3.18
C SER A 82 8.68 12.00 -4.49
N TYR A 83 8.98 10.76 -4.85
CA TYR A 83 8.44 10.16 -6.08
C TYR A 83 7.05 9.56 -5.89
N TYR A 84 6.59 9.42 -4.65
CA TYR A 84 5.38 8.66 -4.36
C TYR A 84 4.42 9.45 -3.48
N ALA A 85 3.14 9.23 -3.71
CA ALA A 85 2.08 9.78 -2.88
C ALA A 85 0.96 8.75 -2.79
N TYR A 86 0.01 8.98 -1.91
CA TYR A 86 -1.12 8.09 -1.75
C TYR A 86 -2.43 8.88 -1.70
N ASP A 87 -3.52 8.16 -1.99
CA ASP A 87 -4.86 8.67 -1.84
C ASP A 87 -5.73 7.56 -1.24
N VAL A 88 -6.82 7.92 -0.61
CA VAL A 88 -7.77 6.97 -0.03
C VAL A 88 -9.18 7.51 -0.24
N GLU A 89 -10.17 6.63 -0.30
CA GLU A 89 -11.56 7.05 -0.32
C GLU A 89 -11.97 7.57 1.07
N SER A 90 -11.47 6.92 2.13
CA SER A 90 -11.71 7.32 3.50
C SER A 90 -10.54 6.87 4.37
N GLY A 91 -10.27 7.62 5.44
CA GLY A 91 -9.20 7.28 6.39
C GLY A 91 -7.88 8.00 6.15
N GLU A 92 -7.89 9.16 5.49
CA GLU A 92 -6.68 9.91 5.16
C GLU A 92 -5.86 10.32 6.39
N ASN A 93 -6.48 10.40 7.56
CA ASN A 93 -5.79 10.72 8.80
C ASN A 93 -5.45 9.48 9.63
N SER A 94 -5.73 8.30 9.11
CA SER A 94 -5.57 7.02 9.82
C SER A 94 -4.64 6.06 9.08
N ILE A 95 -3.91 6.54 8.09
CA ILE A 95 -3.08 5.72 7.24
C ILE A 95 -1.61 6.06 7.45
N ASN A 96 -0.79 5.02 7.58
CA ASN A 96 0.67 5.14 7.55
C ASN A 96 1.17 4.26 6.43
N ILE A 97 2.00 4.81 5.56
CA ILE A 97 2.57 4.07 4.44
C ILE A 97 4.10 4.18 4.49
N TYR A 98 4.73 3.01 4.46
CA TYR A 98 6.19 2.90 4.44
C TYR A 98 6.60 2.15 3.18
N MET A 99 7.66 2.61 2.55
CA MET A 99 8.26 1.91 1.42
C MET A 99 9.66 1.49 1.79
N LYS A 100 10.02 0.26 1.44
CA LYS A 100 11.37 -0.26 1.66
C LYS A 100 12.07 -0.39 0.32
N TYR A 101 13.23 0.25 0.24
CA TYR A 101 14.15 0.11 -0.86
C TYR A 101 15.48 -0.39 -0.28
N SER A 102 15.91 -1.57 -0.73
CA SER A 102 17.07 -2.23 -0.15
C SER A 102 16.83 -2.51 1.35
N GLU A 103 17.61 -1.92 2.26
CA GLU A 103 17.49 -2.14 3.71
C GLU A 103 16.83 -0.97 4.44
N GLU A 104 16.40 0.06 3.72
CA GLU A 104 15.87 1.28 4.33
C GLU A 104 14.38 1.45 4.05
N TYR A 105 13.65 1.92 5.07
CA TYR A 105 12.25 2.33 4.92
C TYR A 105 12.14 3.84 4.83
N PHE A 106 11.18 4.32 4.09
CA PHE A 106 10.80 5.72 4.09
C PHE A 106 9.29 5.84 4.01
N ASN A 107 8.77 6.92 4.61
CA ASN A 107 7.34 7.23 4.55
C ASN A 107 6.98 7.98 3.29
N ILE A 108 5.75 7.81 2.84
CA ILE A 108 5.20 8.64 1.78
C ILE A 108 4.04 9.46 2.33
N LYS A 109 3.79 10.61 1.72
CA LYS A 109 2.77 11.55 2.16
C LYS A 109 1.56 11.53 1.23
N GLY A 110 0.38 11.80 1.81
CA GLY A 110 -0.83 12.00 1.03
C GLY A 110 -0.79 13.30 0.23
N MET A 111 -1.60 13.31 -0.80
CA MET A 111 -1.80 14.52 -1.61
C MET A 111 -2.90 15.38 -1.02
#